data_2887505e3f0aaa310ae74a50cf07473a
#
_entry.id   2887505e3f0aaa310ae74a50cf07473a
#
_cell.length_a   1.000
_cell.length_b   1.000
_cell.length_c   1.000
_cell.angle_alpha   90.00
_cell.angle_beta   90.00
_cell.angle_gamma   90.00
#
_symmetry.space_group_name_H-M   'P 1'
#
loop_
_entity.id
_entity.type
_entity.pdbx_description
1 polymer ?
#
loop_
_entity_poly.entity_id
_entity_poly.type
_entity_poly.pdbx_seq_one_letter_code
_entity_poly.pdbx_strand_id
1 'polypeptide(L)'
;EETRLVFTEILRKNSSCLELIDSDWTFLNSRLARHYGLPELKGDHMRRVSLPAGSERGGILAHGSILTITSNGMRPLPITRGAFVLENILASPTPPPPPNVTPLEEVEQPRPNATTREMLELHRNDPTCISCHQKIDPIGFSLEGYDAVGRLRTHEHILVDEKLVQTHPVDTIGRLPGGSPFEGLPGLKQVILKD
;
A
#
# COMPACT_ATOMS: atom_id res chain seq x y z
N GLU A 1 13.47 7.59 7.73
CA GLU A 1 13.83 9.01 7.89
C GLU A 1 12.73 9.92 7.29
N GLU A 2 12.26 9.69 6.06
CA GLU A 2 11.22 10.46 5.40
C GLU A 2 9.99 10.67 6.29
N THR A 3 9.35 9.57 6.71
CA THR A 3 8.13 9.60 7.53
C THR A 3 8.31 10.37 8.84
N ARG A 4 9.45 10.18 9.49
CA ARG A 4 9.80 10.89 10.72
C ARG A 4 9.91 12.41 10.49
N LEU A 5 10.53 12.81 9.38
CA LEU A 5 10.69 14.22 9.04
C LEU A 5 9.36 14.87 8.66
N VAL A 6 8.52 14.18 7.88
CA VAL A 6 7.16 14.65 7.54
C VAL A 6 6.34 14.88 8.80
N PHE A 7 6.29 13.89 9.69
CA PHE A 7 5.57 14.01 10.96
C PHE A 7 6.10 15.18 11.82
N THR A 8 7.43 15.28 11.94
CA THR A 8 8.08 16.36 12.70
C THR A 8 7.77 17.74 12.13
N GLU A 9 7.75 17.87 10.80
CA GLU A 9 7.46 19.14 10.11
C GLU A 9 6.00 19.59 10.35
N ILE A 10 5.05 18.66 10.21
CA ILE A 10 3.63 18.90 10.49
C ILE A 10 3.44 19.39 11.92
N LEU A 11 4.05 18.72 12.92
CA LEU A 11 3.98 19.11 14.31
C LEU A 11 4.60 20.50 14.56
N ARG A 12 5.82 20.74 14.05
CA ARG A 12 6.55 22.01 14.28
C ARG A 12 5.86 23.21 13.64
N LYS A 13 5.21 23.01 12.50
CA LYS A 13 4.50 24.08 11.78
C LYS A 13 3.05 24.20 12.18
N ASN A 14 2.58 23.34 13.07
CA ASN A 14 1.15 23.26 13.42
C ASN A 14 0.26 23.15 12.16
N SER A 15 0.72 22.38 11.17
CA SER A 15 -0.02 22.10 9.94
C SER A 15 -1.18 21.17 10.19
N SER A 16 -2.08 21.06 9.22
CA SER A 16 -3.20 20.09 9.30
C SER A 16 -2.66 18.67 9.37
N CYS A 17 -3.22 17.83 10.26
CA CYS A 17 -2.92 16.40 10.30
C CYS A 17 -3.37 15.67 9.02
N LEU A 18 -4.29 16.24 8.25
CA LEU A 18 -4.70 15.70 6.95
C LEU A 18 -3.55 15.66 5.94
N GLU A 19 -2.50 16.45 6.13
CA GLU A 19 -1.27 16.35 5.33
C GLU A 19 -0.54 15.00 5.53
N LEU A 20 -0.85 14.26 6.59
CA LEU A 20 -0.39 12.86 6.73
C LEU A 20 -1.09 11.92 5.74
N ILE A 21 -2.31 12.25 5.32
CA ILE A 21 -3.06 11.44 4.33
C ILE A 21 -2.68 11.87 2.92
N ASP A 22 -2.69 13.17 2.65
CA ASP A 22 -2.29 13.71 1.35
C ASP A 22 -1.60 15.06 1.50
N SER A 23 -0.49 15.23 0.77
CA SER A 23 0.30 16.46 0.75
C SER A 23 0.94 16.65 -0.61
N ASP A 24 1.20 17.91 -0.98
CA ASP A 24 1.94 18.28 -2.19
C ASP A 24 3.46 18.34 -1.96
N TRP A 25 3.94 17.75 -0.86
CA TRP A 25 5.35 17.75 -0.46
C TRP A 25 5.73 16.50 0.31
N THR A 26 7.03 16.19 0.34
CA THR A 26 7.65 15.19 1.22
C THR A 26 9.11 15.55 1.51
N PHE A 27 9.83 14.68 2.21
CA PHE A 27 11.28 14.82 2.41
C PHE A 27 12.04 13.80 1.57
N LEU A 28 12.96 14.31 0.74
CA LEU A 28 13.76 13.47 -0.17
C LEU A 28 15.24 13.84 -0.08
N ASN A 29 16.07 12.86 -0.40
CA ASN A 29 17.45 13.02 -0.84
C ASN A 29 17.62 12.43 -2.25
N SER A 30 18.84 12.46 -2.80
CA SER A 30 19.13 11.95 -4.15
C SER A 30 18.73 10.48 -4.33
N ARG A 31 18.96 9.65 -3.30
CA ARG A 31 18.67 8.21 -3.35
C ARG A 31 17.17 7.94 -3.36
N LEU A 32 16.43 8.61 -2.47
CA LEU A 32 15.00 8.41 -2.34
C LEU A 32 14.23 8.98 -3.54
N ALA A 33 14.65 10.14 -4.07
CA ALA A 33 14.07 10.70 -5.29
C ALA A 33 14.22 9.73 -6.47
N ARG A 34 15.41 9.16 -6.67
CA ARG A 34 15.64 8.13 -7.70
C ARG A 34 14.81 6.87 -7.45
N HIS A 35 14.71 6.43 -6.19
CA HIS A 35 13.90 5.27 -5.82
C HIS A 35 12.42 5.45 -6.18
N TYR A 36 11.89 6.64 -5.99
CA TYR A 36 10.51 6.98 -6.29
C TYR A 36 10.25 7.36 -7.77
N GLY A 37 11.30 7.41 -8.61
CA GLY A 37 11.17 7.86 -9.99
C GLY A 37 10.85 9.35 -10.12
N LEU A 38 11.16 10.15 -9.10
CA LEU A 38 10.98 11.59 -9.08
C LEU A 38 12.16 12.32 -9.73
N PRO A 39 12.00 13.61 -10.11
CA PRO A 39 13.08 14.41 -10.66
C PRO A 39 14.35 14.35 -9.82
N GLU A 40 15.50 14.40 -10.51
CA GLU A 40 16.80 14.26 -9.88
C GLU A 40 17.05 15.32 -8.82
N LEU A 41 17.48 14.87 -7.65
CA LEU A 41 17.98 15.72 -6.58
C LEU A 41 19.47 15.47 -6.34
N LYS A 42 20.22 16.54 -6.04
CA LYS A 42 21.66 16.41 -5.69
C LYS A 42 21.82 16.33 -4.19
N GLY A 43 22.72 15.45 -3.73
CA GLY A 43 23.17 15.35 -2.34
C GLY A 43 22.35 14.37 -1.49
N ASP A 44 22.95 13.97 -0.36
CA ASP A 44 22.43 12.91 0.52
C ASP A 44 21.58 13.45 1.68
N HIS A 45 21.49 14.77 1.85
CA HIS A 45 20.68 15.37 2.91
C HIS A 45 19.21 15.30 2.57
N MET A 46 18.42 14.82 3.51
CA MET A 46 16.96 14.89 3.43
C MET A 46 16.50 16.34 3.50
N ARG A 47 15.68 16.75 2.56
CA ARG A 47 15.09 18.10 2.53
C ARG A 47 13.65 18.06 2.06
N ARG A 48 12.87 19.02 2.50
CA ARG A 48 11.50 19.20 2.04
C ARG A 48 11.50 19.56 0.55
N VAL A 49 10.70 18.83 -0.22
CA VAL A 49 10.58 18.99 -1.68
C VAL A 49 9.11 19.02 -2.04
N SER A 50 8.70 19.98 -2.87
CA SER A 50 7.38 19.96 -3.47
C SER A 50 7.29 18.85 -4.50
N LEU A 51 6.19 18.10 -4.47
CA LEU A 51 5.93 17.02 -5.40
C LEU A 51 5.36 17.58 -6.72
N PRO A 52 5.66 16.95 -7.87
CA PRO A 52 5.02 17.28 -9.13
C PRO A 52 3.50 17.19 -9.04
N ALA A 53 2.80 18.02 -9.79
CA ALA A 53 1.34 17.94 -9.88
C ALA A 53 0.90 16.53 -10.34
N GLY A 54 -0.09 15.97 -9.65
CA GLY A 54 -0.56 14.62 -9.91
C GLY A 54 0.34 13.50 -9.35
N SER A 55 1.36 13.83 -8.57
CA SER A 55 2.18 12.82 -7.90
C SER A 55 1.37 12.03 -6.88
N GLU A 56 1.51 10.71 -6.91
CA GLU A 56 0.90 9.81 -5.92
C GLU A 56 1.69 9.74 -4.61
N ARG A 57 2.83 10.46 -4.49
CA ARG A 57 3.79 10.34 -3.39
C ARG A 57 3.47 11.15 -2.14
N GLY A 58 2.47 12.00 -2.16
CA GLY A 58 2.05 12.76 -0.97
C GLY A 58 1.44 11.85 0.10
N GLY A 59 1.66 12.20 1.38
CA GLY A 59 1.13 11.45 2.52
C GLY A 59 1.86 10.14 2.82
N ILE A 60 1.69 9.67 4.07
CA ILE A 60 2.49 8.55 4.62
C ILE A 60 2.20 7.20 3.96
N LEU A 61 1.02 6.99 3.40
CA LEU A 61 0.66 5.75 2.72
C LEU A 61 1.47 5.51 1.43
N ALA A 62 2.09 6.57 0.88
CA ALA A 62 3.00 6.48 -0.27
C ALA A 62 4.47 6.34 0.13
N HIS A 63 4.81 6.44 1.42
CA HIS A 63 6.20 6.36 1.88
C HIS A 63 6.75 4.94 1.75
N GLY A 64 7.95 4.82 1.19
CA GLY A 64 8.64 3.55 1.03
C GLY A 64 8.80 2.77 2.34
N SER A 65 8.97 3.44 3.47
CA SER A 65 9.05 2.80 4.79
C SER A 65 7.74 2.10 5.17
N ILE A 66 6.59 2.75 4.99
CA ILE A 66 5.27 2.16 5.29
C ILE A 66 4.99 0.99 4.34
N LEU A 67 5.23 1.18 3.05
CA LEU A 67 5.02 0.14 2.05
C LEU A 67 5.95 -1.07 2.25
N THR A 68 7.17 -0.85 2.79
CA THR A 68 8.11 -1.93 3.10
C THR A 68 7.73 -2.70 4.36
N ILE A 69 7.36 -2.03 5.45
CA ILE A 69 6.97 -2.74 6.69
C ILE A 69 5.64 -3.48 6.55
N THR A 70 4.83 -3.12 5.56
CA THR A 70 3.58 -3.81 5.21
C THR A 70 3.75 -4.78 4.04
N SER A 71 4.95 -5.28 3.85
CA SER A 71 5.38 -6.27 2.85
C SER A 71 6.27 -7.31 3.51
N ASN A 72 6.57 -8.40 2.82
CA ASN A 72 7.49 -9.43 3.33
C ASN A 72 8.92 -9.32 2.75
N GLY A 73 9.26 -8.20 2.11
CA GLY A 73 10.54 -7.96 1.45
C GLY A 73 10.64 -8.51 0.03
N MET A 74 9.84 -9.50 -0.32
CA MET A 74 9.81 -10.11 -1.68
C MET A 74 8.63 -9.57 -2.50
N ARG A 75 7.47 -9.45 -1.88
CA ARG A 75 6.23 -8.99 -2.51
C ARG A 75 5.41 -8.10 -1.58
N PRO A 76 4.56 -7.23 -2.12
CA PRO A 76 3.57 -6.52 -1.31
C PRO A 76 2.57 -7.50 -0.70
N LEU A 77 2.03 -7.16 0.47
CA LEU A 77 1.02 -7.95 1.15
C LEU A 77 -0.27 -7.13 1.28
N PRO A 78 -1.24 -7.29 0.37
CA PRO A 78 -2.49 -6.52 0.40
C PRO A 78 -3.22 -6.61 1.74
N ILE A 79 -3.28 -7.80 2.34
CA ILE A 79 -3.91 -8.01 3.66
C ILE A 79 -3.26 -7.11 4.71
N THR A 80 -1.93 -7.14 4.82
CA THR A 80 -1.18 -6.34 5.79
C THR A 80 -1.32 -4.85 5.53
N ARG A 81 -1.31 -4.43 4.25
CA ARG A 81 -1.54 -3.02 3.84
C ARG A 81 -2.95 -2.56 4.18
N GLY A 82 -3.96 -3.36 3.88
CA GLY A 82 -5.35 -3.06 4.20
C GLY A 82 -5.61 -2.98 5.70
N ALA A 83 -5.08 -3.95 6.46
CA ALA A 83 -5.16 -3.94 7.92
C ALA A 83 -4.47 -2.71 8.53
N PHE A 84 -3.29 -2.33 8.01
CA PHE A 84 -2.60 -1.11 8.44
C PHE A 84 -3.45 0.15 8.26
N VAL A 85 -4.12 0.30 7.12
CA VAL A 85 -5.00 1.45 6.86
C VAL A 85 -6.19 1.44 7.81
N LEU A 86 -6.86 0.30 7.99
CA LEU A 86 -7.99 0.17 8.91
C LEU A 86 -7.59 0.53 10.35
N GLU A 87 -6.49 -0.02 10.82
CA GLU A 87 -6.06 0.14 12.21
C GLU A 87 -5.48 1.52 12.49
N ASN A 88 -4.54 1.99 11.66
CA ASN A 88 -3.73 3.16 11.97
C ASN A 88 -4.26 4.47 11.37
N ILE A 89 -5.09 4.39 10.33
CA ILE A 89 -5.65 5.57 9.67
C ILE A 89 -7.14 5.74 10.00
N LEU A 90 -7.90 4.64 9.92
CA LEU A 90 -9.36 4.70 10.08
C LEU A 90 -9.83 4.35 11.50
N ALA A 91 -8.91 4.06 12.43
CA ALA A 91 -9.20 3.66 13.82
C ALA A 91 -10.26 2.54 13.91
N SER A 92 -10.28 1.64 12.94
CA SER A 92 -11.22 0.52 12.82
C SER A 92 -10.46 -0.81 12.74
N PRO A 93 -9.75 -1.21 13.82
CA PRO A 93 -8.95 -2.42 13.82
C PRO A 93 -9.82 -3.66 13.60
N THR A 94 -9.30 -4.61 12.84
CA THR A 94 -9.92 -5.93 12.71
C THR A 94 -9.51 -6.81 13.89
N PRO A 95 -10.36 -7.76 14.32
CA PRO A 95 -9.97 -8.73 15.33
C PRO A 95 -8.75 -9.56 14.85
N PRO A 96 -7.94 -10.09 15.77
CA PRO A 96 -6.83 -10.96 15.41
C PRO A 96 -7.35 -12.18 14.64
N PRO A 97 -6.53 -12.74 13.73
CA PRO A 97 -6.92 -13.94 12.99
C PRO A 97 -7.19 -15.11 13.97
N PRO A 98 -8.10 -16.04 13.63
CA PRO A 98 -8.31 -17.24 14.43
C PRO A 98 -7.00 -18.02 14.61
N PRO A 99 -6.84 -18.76 15.72
CA PRO A 99 -5.68 -19.63 15.88
C PRO A 99 -5.68 -20.71 14.78
N ASN A 100 -4.49 -21.05 14.29
CA ASN A 100 -4.27 -22.06 13.24
C ASN A 100 -4.72 -21.68 11.82
N VAL A 101 -4.80 -20.39 11.51
CA VAL A 101 -4.95 -19.96 10.10
C VAL A 101 -3.65 -20.26 9.36
N THR A 102 -3.75 -21.04 8.29
CA THR A 102 -2.62 -21.31 7.39
C THR A 102 -2.23 -20.02 6.66
N PRO A 103 -0.96 -19.59 6.72
CA PRO A 103 -0.51 -18.44 5.91
C PRO A 103 -0.82 -18.65 4.43
N LEU A 104 -1.12 -17.57 3.70
CA LEU A 104 -1.46 -17.66 2.27
C LEU A 104 -0.32 -18.33 1.45
N GLU A 105 0.91 -18.16 1.90
CA GLU A 105 2.11 -18.76 1.29
C GLU A 105 2.15 -20.28 1.41
N GLU A 106 1.50 -20.84 2.41
CA GLU A 106 1.45 -22.28 2.71
C GLU A 106 0.18 -22.94 2.15
N VAL A 107 -0.77 -22.15 1.67
CA VAL A 107 -1.96 -22.69 1.01
C VAL A 107 -1.53 -23.25 -0.35
N GLU A 108 -1.81 -24.52 -0.60
CA GLU A 108 -1.61 -25.12 -1.93
C GLU A 108 -2.28 -24.23 -2.99
N GLN A 109 -1.48 -23.75 -3.92
CA GLN A 109 -1.98 -22.85 -4.96
C GLN A 109 -2.77 -23.67 -5.99
N PRO A 110 -4.09 -23.59 -6.02
CA PRO A 110 -4.88 -24.34 -6.98
C PRO A 110 -4.68 -23.89 -8.43
N ARG A 111 -3.99 -22.74 -8.61
CA ARG A 111 -3.70 -22.15 -9.92
C ARG A 111 -2.30 -21.53 -9.92
N PRO A 112 -1.32 -22.18 -10.54
CA PRO A 112 0.08 -21.71 -10.54
C PRO A 112 0.29 -20.33 -11.21
N ASN A 113 -0.71 -19.83 -11.96
CA ASN A 113 -0.65 -18.55 -12.68
C ASN A 113 -1.66 -17.52 -12.15
N ALA A 114 -2.23 -17.74 -10.96
CA ALA A 114 -3.18 -16.80 -10.38
C ALA A 114 -2.49 -15.53 -9.87
N THR A 115 -3.12 -14.38 -10.10
CA THR A 115 -2.72 -13.12 -9.48
C THR A 115 -2.93 -13.16 -7.96
N THR A 116 -2.24 -12.26 -7.24
CA THR A 116 -2.44 -12.11 -5.79
C THR A 116 -3.91 -11.89 -5.44
N ARG A 117 -4.63 -11.09 -6.22
CA ARG A 117 -6.08 -10.85 -6.03
C ARG A 117 -6.89 -12.13 -6.18
N GLU A 118 -6.68 -12.89 -7.26
CA GLU A 118 -7.40 -14.14 -7.50
C GLU A 118 -7.17 -15.17 -6.39
N MET A 119 -5.93 -15.27 -5.88
CA MET A 119 -5.61 -16.15 -4.75
C MET A 119 -6.36 -15.74 -3.48
N LEU A 120 -6.40 -14.44 -3.17
CA LEU A 120 -7.12 -13.94 -2.00
C LEU A 120 -8.64 -14.10 -2.15
N GLU A 121 -9.19 -13.96 -3.33
CA GLU A 121 -10.61 -14.20 -3.61
C GLU A 121 -10.99 -15.67 -3.40
N LEU A 122 -10.12 -16.60 -3.75
CA LEU A 122 -10.32 -18.03 -3.44
C LEU A 122 -10.26 -18.30 -1.93
N HIS A 123 -9.29 -17.70 -1.23
CA HIS A 123 -9.16 -17.83 0.23
C HIS A 123 -10.40 -17.29 0.98
N ARG A 124 -11.03 -16.23 0.48
CA ARG A 124 -12.25 -15.66 1.06
C ARG A 124 -13.50 -16.54 0.98
N ASN A 125 -13.48 -17.63 0.22
CA ASN A 125 -14.63 -18.54 0.15
C ASN A 125 -14.89 -19.28 1.47
N ASP A 126 -13.95 -19.27 2.40
CA ASP A 126 -14.19 -19.77 3.76
C ASP A 126 -15.03 -18.74 4.55
N PRO A 127 -16.21 -19.15 5.09
CA PRO A 127 -17.09 -18.27 5.88
C PRO A 127 -16.40 -17.66 7.10
N THR A 128 -15.41 -18.30 7.66
CA THR A 128 -14.64 -17.81 8.82
C THR A 128 -13.75 -16.63 8.42
N CYS A 129 -13.20 -16.66 7.20
CA CYS A 129 -12.25 -15.66 6.70
C CYS A 129 -12.95 -14.43 6.12
N ILE A 130 -14.12 -14.61 5.47
CA ILE A 130 -14.80 -13.54 4.71
C ILE A 130 -15.16 -12.32 5.58
N SER A 131 -15.51 -12.51 6.85
CA SER A 131 -15.98 -11.43 7.73
C SER A 131 -14.94 -10.31 7.92
N CYS A 132 -13.65 -10.66 7.92
CA CYS A 132 -12.53 -9.72 8.03
C CYS A 132 -12.02 -9.30 6.64
N HIS A 133 -11.78 -10.28 5.77
CA HIS A 133 -11.18 -10.05 4.46
C HIS A 133 -12.02 -9.16 3.53
N GLN A 134 -13.35 -9.22 3.62
CA GLN A 134 -14.22 -8.30 2.86
C GLN A 134 -13.99 -6.81 3.16
N LYS A 135 -13.40 -6.50 4.34
CA LYS A 135 -13.07 -5.12 4.74
C LYS A 135 -11.62 -4.79 4.45
N ILE A 136 -10.71 -5.74 4.68
CA ILE A 136 -9.26 -5.55 4.59
C ILE A 136 -8.80 -5.52 3.13
N ASP A 137 -9.13 -6.57 2.37
CA ASP A 137 -8.55 -6.81 1.05
C ASP A 137 -8.83 -5.70 0.04
N PRO A 138 -10.08 -5.16 -0.07
CA PRO A 138 -10.35 -4.11 -1.03
C PRO A 138 -9.54 -2.82 -0.77
N ILE A 139 -9.19 -2.54 0.48
CA ILE A 139 -8.32 -1.42 0.83
C ILE A 139 -6.89 -1.75 0.42
N GLY A 140 -6.41 -2.95 0.75
CA GLY A 140 -5.07 -3.38 0.41
C GLY A 140 -4.80 -3.44 -1.09
N PHE A 141 -5.78 -3.87 -1.88
CA PHE A 141 -5.67 -3.90 -3.34
C PHE A 141 -5.42 -2.51 -3.94
N SER A 142 -5.96 -1.45 -3.36
CA SER A 142 -5.71 -0.09 -3.84
C SER A 142 -4.23 0.34 -3.72
N LEU A 143 -3.44 -0.37 -2.91
CA LEU A 143 -2.01 -0.13 -2.71
C LEU A 143 -1.12 -1.07 -3.53
N GLU A 144 -1.69 -1.94 -4.36
CA GLU A 144 -0.94 -2.88 -5.20
C GLU A 144 -0.19 -2.21 -6.35
N GLY A 145 -0.48 -0.95 -6.67
CA GLY A 145 0.34 -0.10 -7.54
C GLY A 145 1.75 0.17 -7.01
N TYR A 146 2.11 -0.36 -5.83
CA TYR A 146 3.44 -0.26 -5.23
C TYR A 146 4.02 -1.64 -4.95
N ASP A 147 5.29 -1.83 -5.31
CA ASP A 147 6.04 -3.05 -5.00
C ASP A 147 6.37 -3.19 -3.49
N ALA A 148 7.13 -4.24 -3.14
CA ALA A 148 7.51 -4.52 -1.76
C ALA A 148 8.39 -3.45 -1.10
N VAL A 149 9.04 -2.61 -1.87
CA VAL A 149 9.91 -1.53 -1.39
C VAL A 149 9.37 -0.14 -1.73
N GLY A 150 8.11 -0.07 -2.15
CA GLY A 150 7.40 1.17 -2.41
C GLY A 150 7.71 1.83 -3.75
N ARG A 151 8.23 1.13 -4.76
CA ARG A 151 8.30 1.67 -6.13
C ARG A 151 6.94 1.51 -6.79
N LEU A 152 6.60 2.46 -7.66
CA LEU A 152 5.41 2.31 -8.50
C LEU A 152 5.58 1.13 -9.48
N ARG A 153 4.51 0.35 -9.63
CA ARG A 153 4.43 -0.75 -10.59
C ARG A 153 3.07 -0.76 -11.28
N THR A 154 3.06 -1.18 -12.54
CA THR A 154 1.84 -1.35 -13.35
C THR A 154 1.54 -2.82 -13.63
N HIS A 155 2.47 -3.71 -13.30
CA HIS A 155 2.35 -5.12 -13.56
C HIS A 155 2.78 -5.96 -12.35
N GLU A 156 2.11 -7.07 -12.17
CA GLU A 156 2.48 -8.16 -11.28
C GLU A 156 3.17 -9.27 -12.09
N HIS A 157 4.28 -9.77 -11.55
CA HIS A 157 5.04 -10.84 -12.16
C HIS A 157 4.83 -12.14 -11.38
N ILE A 158 4.37 -13.18 -12.07
CA ILE A 158 4.22 -14.52 -11.50
C ILE A 158 5.51 -15.28 -11.74
N LEU A 159 6.13 -15.71 -10.65
CA LEU A 159 7.36 -16.47 -10.66
C LEU A 159 7.07 -17.92 -10.22
N VAL A 160 7.58 -18.89 -10.97
CA VAL A 160 7.61 -20.31 -10.59
C VAL A 160 9.05 -20.76 -10.64
N ASP A 161 9.56 -21.32 -9.54
CA ASP A 161 10.98 -21.68 -9.39
C ASP A 161 11.93 -20.54 -9.81
N GLU A 162 11.65 -19.32 -9.33
CA GLU A 162 12.39 -18.09 -9.64
C GLU A 162 12.37 -17.67 -11.13
N LYS A 163 11.60 -18.35 -11.98
CA LYS A 163 11.46 -18.01 -13.39
C LYS A 163 10.16 -17.27 -13.63
N LEU A 164 10.25 -16.17 -14.39
CA LEU A 164 9.06 -15.44 -14.83
C LEU A 164 8.24 -16.30 -15.78
N VAL A 165 7.01 -16.63 -15.38
CA VAL A 165 6.09 -17.43 -16.21
C VAL A 165 4.98 -16.59 -16.79
N GLN A 166 4.55 -15.54 -16.08
CA GLN A 166 3.46 -14.68 -16.56
C GLN A 166 3.56 -13.27 -15.97
N THR A 167 2.94 -12.31 -16.66
CA THR A 167 2.84 -10.92 -16.23
C THR A 167 1.40 -10.46 -16.42
N HIS A 168 0.80 -9.88 -15.37
CA HIS A 168 -0.55 -9.33 -15.39
C HIS A 168 -0.54 -7.83 -15.08
N PRO A 169 -1.45 -7.04 -15.65
CA PRO A 169 -1.71 -5.69 -15.17
C PRO A 169 -2.13 -5.75 -13.70
N VAL A 170 -1.66 -4.80 -12.90
CA VAL A 170 -2.10 -4.69 -11.50
C VAL A 170 -3.51 -4.11 -11.45
N ASP A 171 -4.42 -4.79 -10.76
CA ASP A 171 -5.75 -4.27 -10.45
C ASP A 171 -5.72 -3.54 -9.10
N THR A 172 -5.87 -2.22 -9.15
CA THR A 172 -5.84 -1.32 -7.97
C THR A 172 -7.24 -0.87 -7.53
N ILE A 173 -8.30 -1.49 -8.04
CA ILE A 173 -9.66 -1.16 -7.61
C ILE A 173 -9.83 -1.53 -6.12
N GLY A 174 -10.10 -0.51 -5.33
CA GLY A 174 -10.36 -0.61 -3.90
C GLY A 174 -11.77 -0.21 -3.50
N ARG A 175 -12.10 -0.42 -2.22
CA ARG A 175 -13.37 0.01 -1.63
C ARG A 175 -13.22 0.11 -0.11
N LEU A 176 -13.76 1.16 0.50
CA LEU A 176 -14.00 1.19 1.95
C LEU A 176 -15.27 0.40 2.31
N PRO A 177 -15.39 -0.10 3.56
CA PRO A 177 -16.60 -0.77 4.01
C PRO A 177 -17.85 0.09 3.79
N GLY A 178 -18.82 -0.42 3.03
CA GLY A 178 -20.06 0.30 2.69
C GLY A 178 -19.92 1.43 1.66
N GLY A 179 -18.71 1.71 1.18
CA GLY A 179 -18.44 2.79 0.21
C GLY A 179 -18.52 2.37 -1.25
N SER A 180 -18.37 3.34 -2.15
CA SER A 180 -18.23 3.13 -3.59
C SER A 180 -16.81 2.68 -3.94
N PRO A 181 -16.61 1.98 -5.08
CA PRO A 181 -15.28 1.67 -5.58
C PRO A 181 -14.48 2.94 -5.89
N PHE A 182 -13.17 2.84 -5.72
CA PHE A 182 -12.19 3.85 -6.10
C PHE A 182 -10.95 3.17 -6.68
N GLU A 183 -10.07 3.92 -7.33
CA GLU A 183 -8.88 3.39 -7.99
C GLU A 183 -7.60 3.91 -7.32
N GLY A 184 -6.72 2.99 -6.96
CA GLY A 184 -5.39 3.24 -6.47
C GLY A 184 -5.32 4.04 -5.17
N LEU A 185 -4.09 4.38 -4.78
CA LEU A 185 -3.85 5.24 -3.61
C LEU A 185 -4.48 6.63 -3.75
N PRO A 186 -4.47 7.30 -4.92
CA PRO A 186 -5.15 8.60 -5.06
C PRO A 186 -6.64 8.53 -4.72
N GLY A 187 -7.33 7.50 -5.17
CA GLY A 187 -8.74 7.27 -4.84
C GLY A 187 -8.96 7.00 -3.35
N LEU A 188 -8.09 6.17 -2.73
CA LEU A 188 -8.13 5.91 -1.29
C LEU A 188 -7.99 7.20 -0.47
N LYS A 189 -7.00 8.04 -0.77
CA LYS A 189 -6.80 9.33 -0.09
C LYS A 189 -8.03 10.23 -0.20
N GLN A 190 -8.61 10.34 -1.41
CA GLN A 190 -9.80 11.15 -1.63
C GLN A 190 -11.00 10.70 -0.81
N VAL A 191 -11.19 9.40 -0.66
CA VAL A 191 -12.30 8.87 0.16
C VAL A 191 -12.04 9.11 1.63
N ILE A 192 -10.83 8.86 2.14
CA ILE A 192 -10.45 9.12 3.55
C ILE A 192 -10.61 10.61 3.92
N LEU A 193 -10.28 11.53 3.00
CA LEU A 193 -10.38 12.98 3.26
C LEU A 193 -11.80 13.54 3.19
N LYS A 194 -12.77 12.76 2.70
CA LYS A 194 -14.19 13.18 2.61
C LYS A 194 -15.03 12.76 3.82
N ASP A 195 -14.60 11.72 4.52
CA ASP A 195 -15.24 11.21 5.73
C ASP A 195 -14.77 11.99 6.97
#